data_a83af1354046b49f0fe398ad8910bfc2
#
_entry.id   a83af1354046b49f0fe398ad8910bfc2
#
_cell.length_a   1.000
_cell.length_b   1.000
_cell.length_c   1.000
_cell.angle_alpha   90.00
_cell.angle_beta   90.00
_cell.angle_gamma   90.00
#
_symmetry.space_group_name_H-M   'P 1'
#
loop_
_entity.id
_entity.type
_entity.pdbx_description
1 polymer ?
#
loop_
_entity_poly.entity_id
_entity_poly.type
_entity_poly.pdbx_seq_one_letter_code
_entity_poly.pdbx_strand_id
1 'polypeptide(L)'
;MGSVIPRGFSRHYVLVSLREAPMSGKEIIDKAVLQSSGIWKPSPGLIYPMLGRLLDEGLIDQMDDGRYKITIKGIEMIKDIESVQNAFQKQFEVLLRLGSVGRFMALDLLDRISKIGTVLSSHADKMTEHERSRYKQFLNSELRKVNEQKEKEPNNQS
;
A
#
# COMPACT_ATOMS: atom_id res chain seq x y z
N MET A 1 -3.13 23.66 -6.65
CA MET A 1 -3.66 22.44 -6.02
C MET A 1 -2.51 21.47 -5.83
N GLY A 2 -2.11 21.21 -4.59
CA GLY A 2 -1.06 20.25 -4.29
C GLY A 2 -1.45 18.86 -4.76
N SER A 3 -0.51 18.12 -5.33
CA SER A 3 -0.71 16.71 -5.72
C SER A 3 -1.18 15.92 -4.49
N VAL A 4 -2.36 15.33 -4.58
CA VAL A 4 -2.93 14.43 -3.55
C VAL A 4 -2.04 13.18 -3.34
N ILE A 5 -1.12 12.94 -4.28
CA ILE A 5 -0.25 11.77 -4.32
C ILE A 5 1.09 12.08 -3.64
N PRO A 6 1.52 11.30 -2.64
CA PRO A 6 2.81 11.48 -1.97
C PRO A 6 3.99 11.40 -2.94
N ARG A 7 5.04 12.19 -2.67
CA ARG A 7 6.29 12.10 -3.44
C ARG A 7 6.85 10.67 -3.34
N GLY A 8 7.24 10.12 -4.47
CA GLY A 8 7.75 8.74 -4.57
C GLY A 8 6.68 7.68 -4.89
N PHE A 9 5.40 7.94 -4.65
CA PHE A 9 4.34 7.01 -4.99
C PHE A 9 4.33 6.64 -6.48
N SER A 10 4.42 7.64 -7.37
CA SER A 10 4.40 7.40 -8.81
C SER A 10 5.57 6.52 -9.27
N ARG A 11 6.76 6.68 -8.67
CA ARG A 11 7.93 5.85 -8.94
C ARG A 11 7.68 4.40 -8.53
N HIS A 12 7.20 4.19 -7.32
CA HIS A 12 6.85 2.86 -6.80
C HIS A 12 5.75 2.21 -7.66
N TYR A 13 4.72 2.98 -8.01
CA TYR A 13 3.62 2.51 -8.85
C TYR A 13 4.10 2.01 -10.23
N VAL A 14 5.00 2.76 -10.89
CA VAL A 14 5.57 2.36 -12.19
C VAL A 14 6.34 1.05 -12.06
N LEU A 15 7.21 0.92 -11.06
CA LEU A 15 7.98 -0.32 -10.85
C LEU A 15 7.09 -1.52 -10.54
N VAL A 16 6.09 -1.35 -9.68
CA VAL A 16 5.13 -2.43 -9.37
C VAL A 16 4.30 -2.81 -10.58
N SER A 17 3.88 -1.84 -11.40
CA SER A 17 3.15 -2.12 -12.64
C SER A 17 4.00 -2.92 -13.63
N LEU A 18 5.27 -2.56 -13.79
CA LEU A 18 6.20 -3.27 -14.68
C LEU A 18 6.64 -4.62 -14.13
N ARG A 19 6.53 -4.88 -12.82
CA ARG A 19 6.71 -6.21 -12.24
C ARG A 19 5.62 -7.19 -12.70
N GLU A 20 4.41 -6.71 -12.91
CA GLU A 20 3.30 -7.54 -13.37
C GLU A 20 3.43 -7.92 -14.85
N ALA A 21 3.74 -6.95 -15.70
CA ALA A 21 3.95 -7.14 -17.13
C ALA A 21 4.73 -5.98 -17.77
N PRO A 22 5.42 -6.19 -18.90
CA PRO A 22 5.98 -5.10 -19.69
C PRO A 22 4.87 -4.18 -20.21
N MET A 23 5.08 -2.85 -20.10
CA MET A 23 4.11 -1.82 -20.51
C MET A 23 4.79 -0.62 -21.13
N SER A 24 4.09 0.04 -22.05
CA SER A 24 4.44 1.38 -22.53
C SER A 24 4.04 2.45 -21.50
N GLY A 25 4.58 3.66 -21.63
CA GLY A 25 4.20 4.77 -20.77
C GLY A 25 2.70 5.09 -20.83
N LYS A 26 2.07 4.92 -21.99
CA LYS A 26 0.62 5.09 -22.16
C LYS A 26 -0.16 4.03 -21.38
N GLU A 27 0.21 2.76 -21.50
CA GLU A 27 -0.45 1.66 -20.78
C GLU A 27 -0.35 1.82 -19.26
N ILE A 28 0.80 2.33 -18.76
CA ILE A 28 0.96 2.65 -17.33
C ILE A 28 -0.02 3.75 -16.90
N ILE A 29 -0.19 4.81 -17.71
CA ILE A 29 -1.14 5.89 -17.45
C ILE A 29 -2.57 5.36 -17.45
N ASP A 30 -2.96 4.61 -18.48
CA ASP A 30 -4.31 4.06 -18.62
C ASP A 30 -4.63 3.10 -17.46
N LYS A 31 -3.68 2.26 -17.06
CA LYS A 31 -3.80 1.38 -15.88
C LYS A 31 -4.01 2.18 -14.59
N ALA A 32 -3.25 3.27 -14.39
CA ALA A 32 -3.40 4.12 -13.21
C ALA A 32 -4.79 4.75 -13.13
N VAL A 33 -5.31 5.25 -14.24
CA VAL A 33 -6.67 5.79 -14.32
C VAL A 33 -7.71 4.73 -14.00
N LEU A 34 -7.56 3.54 -14.59
CA LEU A 34 -8.50 2.43 -14.38
C LEU A 34 -8.50 1.96 -12.92
N GLN A 35 -7.32 1.69 -12.35
CA GLN A 35 -7.19 1.18 -10.98
C GLN A 35 -7.63 2.19 -9.91
N SER A 36 -7.49 3.49 -10.18
CA SER A 36 -7.94 4.55 -9.29
C SER A 36 -9.38 5.00 -9.54
N SER A 37 -10.11 4.35 -10.42
CA SER A 37 -11.45 4.79 -10.86
C SER A 37 -11.48 6.26 -11.32
N GLY A 38 -10.41 6.70 -12.00
CA GLY A 38 -10.26 8.06 -12.51
C GLY A 38 -9.78 9.11 -11.50
N ILE A 39 -9.59 8.74 -10.23
CA ILE A 39 -9.14 9.67 -9.18
C ILE A 39 -7.69 10.11 -9.42
N TRP A 40 -6.84 9.20 -9.88
CA TRP A 40 -5.46 9.50 -10.23
C TRP A 40 -5.21 9.34 -11.73
N LYS A 41 -4.95 10.47 -12.38
CA LYS A 41 -4.63 10.54 -13.80
C LYS A 41 -3.24 11.16 -13.98
N PRO A 42 -2.16 10.34 -13.91
CA PRO A 42 -0.81 10.85 -14.10
C PRO A 42 -0.64 11.43 -15.51
N SER A 43 0.00 12.59 -15.60
CA SER A 43 0.25 13.21 -16.92
C SER A 43 1.43 12.53 -17.63
N PRO A 44 1.47 12.58 -18.98
CA PRO A 44 2.64 12.16 -19.73
C PRO A 44 3.94 12.86 -19.26
N GLY A 45 3.86 14.16 -18.92
CA GLY A 45 4.99 14.92 -18.38
C GLY A 45 5.49 14.45 -17.01
N LEU A 46 4.72 13.66 -16.28
CA LEU A 46 5.15 12.99 -15.06
C LEU A 46 5.77 11.61 -15.37
N ILE A 47 5.11 10.81 -16.19
CA ILE A 47 5.49 9.40 -16.42
C ILE A 47 6.74 9.27 -17.30
N TYR A 48 6.83 9.96 -18.45
CA TYR A 48 7.96 9.77 -19.35
C TYR A 48 9.30 10.22 -18.78
N PRO A 49 9.43 11.37 -18.10
CA PRO A 49 10.68 11.72 -17.42
C PRO A 49 11.07 10.76 -16.31
N MET A 50 10.07 10.13 -15.67
CA MET A 50 10.30 9.12 -14.65
C MET A 50 10.82 7.82 -15.25
N LEU A 51 10.23 7.36 -16.36
CA LEU A 51 10.74 6.20 -17.11
C LEU A 51 12.19 6.42 -17.54
N GLY A 52 12.54 7.62 -18.05
CA GLY A 52 13.91 7.97 -18.37
C GLY A 52 14.86 7.82 -17.17
N ARG A 53 14.49 8.33 -16.01
CA ARG A 53 15.30 8.18 -14.79
C ARG A 53 15.44 6.73 -14.34
N LEU A 54 14.38 5.94 -14.44
CA LEU A 54 14.42 4.52 -14.08
C LEU A 54 15.32 3.71 -15.03
N LEU A 55 15.36 4.08 -16.32
CA LEU A 55 16.32 3.54 -17.29
C LEU A 55 17.77 3.89 -16.91
N ASP A 56 18.04 5.18 -16.64
CA ASP A 56 19.37 5.65 -16.24
C ASP A 56 19.89 4.97 -14.97
N GLU A 57 18.97 4.65 -14.06
CA GLU A 57 19.27 3.91 -12.82
C GLU A 57 19.40 2.40 -13.03
N GLY A 58 19.06 1.89 -14.22
CA GLY A 58 19.10 0.45 -14.54
C GLY A 58 18.02 -0.37 -13.84
N LEU A 59 16.92 0.26 -13.44
CA LEU A 59 15.79 -0.42 -12.75
C LEU A 59 14.77 -0.98 -13.73
N ILE A 60 14.76 -0.47 -14.95
CA ILE A 60 13.94 -0.94 -16.07
C ILE A 60 14.78 -0.96 -17.35
N ASP A 61 14.37 -1.76 -18.32
CA ASP A 61 14.91 -1.78 -19.70
C ASP A 61 13.80 -1.38 -20.67
N GLN A 62 14.20 -0.77 -21.79
CA GLN A 62 13.30 -0.53 -22.91
C GLN A 62 13.39 -1.70 -23.90
N MET A 63 12.22 -2.16 -24.36
CA MET A 63 12.08 -3.19 -25.36
C MET A 63 12.00 -2.57 -26.78
N ASP A 64 12.25 -3.38 -27.81
CA ASP A 64 12.22 -2.95 -29.22
C ASP A 64 10.82 -2.46 -29.68
N ASP A 65 9.79 -2.92 -29.03
CA ASP A 65 8.38 -2.52 -29.30
C ASP A 65 7.95 -1.25 -28.55
N GLY A 66 8.88 -0.57 -27.87
CA GLY A 66 8.63 0.66 -27.14
C GLY A 66 8.04 0.49 -25.74
N ARG A 67 7.83 -0.76 -25.29
CA ARG A 67 7.45 -1.07 -23.91
C ARG A 67 8.68 -1.10 -23.00
N TYR A 68 8.42 -1.04 -21.70
CA TYR A 68 9.42 -1.14 -20.65
C TYR A 68 9.19 -2.42 -19.86
N LYS A 69 10.28 -3.03 -19.40
CA LYS A 69 10.26 -4.18 -18.48
C LYS A 69 11.11 -3.88 -17.27
N ILE A 70 10.75 -4.44 -16.12
CA ILE A 70 11.53 -4.33 -14.90
C ILE A 70 12.79 -5.19 -14.98
N THR A 71 13.91 -4.72 -14.43
CA THR A 71 15.15 -5.48 -14.29
C THR A 71 15.18 -6.24 -12.96
N ILE A 72 16.16 -7.14 -12.79
CA ILE A 72 16.44 -7.79 -11.52
C ILE A 72 16.69 -6.74 -10.42
N LYS A 73 17.48 -5.72 -10.73
CA LYS A 73 17.75 -4.60 -9.81
C LYS A 73 16.46 -3.85 -9.41
N GLY A 74 15.55 -3.66 -10.36
CA GLY A 74 14.24 -3.04 -10.08
C GLY A 74 13.37 -3.90 -9.16
N ILE A 75 13.39 -5.22 -9.35
CA ILE A 75 12.68 -6.18 -8.49
C ILE A 75 13.27 -6.17 -7.07
N GLU A 76 14.59 -6.16 -6.95
CA GLU A 76 15.29 -6.09 -5.66
C GLU A 76 14.93 -4.80 -4.90
N MET A 77 14.90 -3.66 -5.60
CA MET A 77 14.49 -2.39 -4.98
C MET A 77 13.06 -2.44 -4.42
N ILE A 78 12.11 -3.08 -5.12
CA ILE A 78 10.74 -3.26 -4.59
C ILE A 78 10.77 -4.15 -3.34
N LYS A 79 11.53 -5.25 -3.37
CA LYS A 79 11.66 -6.17 -2.23
C LYS A 79 12.28 -5.48 -1.01
N ASP A 80 13.26 -4.62 -1.20
CA ASP A 80 13.88 -3.85 -0.11
C ASP A 80 12.86 -2.94 0.58
N ILE A 81 12.01 -2.26 -0.19
CA ILE A 81 10.92 -1.44 0.35
C ILE A 81 9.91 -2.32 1.12
N GLU A 82 9.51 -3.46 0.56
CA GLU A 82 8.62 -4.42 1.20
C GLU A 82 9.25 -5.01 2.49
N SER A 83 10.57 -5.26 2.49
CA SER A 83 11.29 -5.80 3.64
C SER A 83 11.36 -4.82 4.82
N VAL A 84 11.54 -3.52 4.55
CA VAL A 84 11.51 -2.47 5.58
C VAL A 84 10.12 -2.39 6.24
N GLN A 85 9.06 -2.49 5.45
CA GLN A 85 7.69 -2.53 5.98
C GLN A 85 7.45 -3.76 6.86
N ASN A 86 7.92 -4.94 6.43
CA ASN A 86 7.80 -6.18 7.17
C ASN A 86 8.66 -6.19 8.45
N ALA A 87 9.85 -5.59 8.43
CA ALA A 87 10.71 -5.44 9.60
C ALA A 87 10.07 -4.56 10.68
N PHE A 88 9.45 -3.46 10.26
CA PHE A 88 8.69 -2.59 11.16
C PHE A 88 7.52 -3.33 11.82
N GLN A 89 6.78 -4.13 11.05
CA GLN A 89 5.69 -4.94 11.57
C GLN A 89 6.16 -5.97 12.60
N LYS A 90 7.29 -6.67 12.33
CA LYS A 90 7.88 -7.63 13.28
C LYS A 90 8.38 -6.97 14.57
N GLN A 91 9.05 -5.82 14.47
CA GLN A 91 9.48 -5.07 15.66
C GLN A 91 8.30 -4.63 16.51
N PHE A 92 7.21 -4.28 15.86
CA PHE A 92 5.97 -3.89 16.51
C PHE A 92 5.34 -5.04 17.30
N GLU A 93 5.30 -6.25 16.73
CA GLU A 93 4.84 -7.46 17.43
C GLU A 93 5.67 -7.76 18.69
N VAL A 94 6.99 -7.53 18.64
CA VAL A 94 7.88 -7.68 19.81
C VAL A 94 7.52 -6.66 20.89
N LEU A 95 7.27 -5.39 20.53
CA LEU A 95 6.89 -4.36 21.48
C LEU A 95 5.57 -4.66 22.19
N LEU A 96 4.61 -5.25 21.49
CA LEU A 96 3.33 -5.67 22.10
C LEU A 96 3.49 -6.75 23.19
N ARG A 97 4.59 -7.51 23.16
CA ARG A 97 4.92 -8.54 24.17
C ARG A 97 5.60 -8.00 25.41
N LEU A 98 6.01 -6.74 25.45
CA LEU A 98 6.79 -6.10 26.52
C LEU A 98 5.94 -5.57 27.69
N GLY A 99 4.83 -6.19 28.01
CA GLY A 99 4.04 -5.87 29.23
C GLY A 99 3.42 -4.46 29.21
N SER A 100 3.61 -3.67 30.27
CA SER A 100 2.95 -2.36 30.45
C SER A 100 3.35 -1.32 29.40
N VAL A 101 4.63 -1.31 28.98
CA VAL A 101 5.11 -0.41 27.92
C VAL A 101 4.50 -0.78 26.57
N GLY A 102 4.40 -2.07 26.27
CA GLY A 102 3.75 -2.55 25.07
C GLY A 102 2.26 -2.20 25.03
N ARG A 103 1.57 -2.29 26.16
CA ARG A 103 0.15 -1.89 26.27
C ARG A 103 -0.04 -0.41 26.00
N PHE A 104 0.81 0.44 26.54
CA PHE A 104 0.75 1.89 26.31
C PHE A 104 0.93 2.22 24.82
N MET A 105 1.91 1.60 24.16
CA MET A 105 2.14 1.78 22.74
C MET A 105 0.99 1.22 21.89
N ALA A 106 0.41 0.09 22.30
CA ALA A 106 -0.75 -0.49 21.64
C ALA A 106 -1.98 0.42 21.69
N LEU A 107 -2.22 1.10 22.83
CA LEU A 107 -3.30 2.05 22.98
C LEU A 107 -3.10 3.31 22.13
N ASP A 108 -1.88 3.84 22.03
CA ASP A 108 -1.56 4.97 21.14
C ASP A 108 -1.82 4.63 19.68
N LEU A 109 -1.49 3.40 19.26
CA LEU A 109 -1.79 2.96 17.91
C LEU A 109 -3.26 2.72 17.67
N LEU A 110 -3.97 2.14 18.64
CA LEU A 110 -5.41 1.98 18.54
C LEU A 110 -6.10 3.32 18.35
N ASP A 111 -5.63 4.38 19.06
CA ASP A 111 -6.12 5.74 18.89
C ASP A 111 -5.85 6.27 17.47
N ARG A 112 -4.66 6.02 16.93
CA ARG A 112 -4.32 6.41 15.54
C ARG A 112 -5.15 5.65 14.50
N ILE A 113 -5.34 4.34 14.66
CA ILE A 113 -6.19 3.52 13.79
C ILE A 113 -7.64 4.00 13.86
N SER A 114 -8.13 4.31 15.06
CA SER A 114 -9.48 4.85 15.28
C SER A 114 -9.68 6.18 14.55
N LYS A 115 -8.70 7.08 14.61
CA LYS A 115 -8.72 8.36 13.87
C LYS A 115 -8.76 8.14 12.35
N ILE A 116 -7.96 7.22 11.84
CA ILE A 116 -7.98 6.85 10.41
C ILE A 116 -9.34 6.25 10.04
N GLY A 117 -9.86 5.32 10.85
CA GLY A 117 -11.16 4.72 10.65
C GLY A 117 -12.30 5.75 10.63
N THR A 118 -12.25 6.75 11.51
CA THR A 118 -13.21 7.86 11.54
C THR A 118 -13.16 8.67 10.25
N VAL A 119 -11.96 9.01 9.75
CA VAL A 119 -11.80 9.72 8.47
C VAL A 119 -12.35 8.90 7.31
N LEU A 120 -12.05 7.62 7.24
CA LEU A 120 -12.57 6.73 6.18
C LEU A 120 -14.10 6.63 6.24
N SER A 121 -14.66 6.47 7.43
CA SER A 121 -16.11 6.36 7.63
C SER A 121 -16.85 7.66 7.29
N SER A 122 -16.27 8.81 7.64
CA SER A 122 -16.86 10.12 7.31
C SER A 122 -16.85 10.46 5.80
N HIS A 123 -16.04 9.74 5.01
CA HIS A 123 -15.97 9.89 3.56
C HIS A 123 -16.54 8.67 2.80
N ALA A 124 -17.29 7.82 3.49
CA ALA A 124 -17.86 6.60 2.89
C ALA A 124 -18.84 6.88 1.73
N ASP A 125 -19.47 8.05 1.74
CA ASP A 125 -20.32 8.56 0.66
C ASP A 125 -19.54 8.84 -0.63
N LYS A 126 -18.24 9.16 -0.53
CA LYS A 126 -17.34 9.44 -1.66
C LYS A 126 -16.61 8.19 -2.16
N MET A 127 -16.73 7.07 -1.47
CA MET A 127 -16.17 5.79 -1.88
C MET A 127 -16.99 5.18 -3.01
N THR A 128 -16.31 4.57 -3.97
CA THR A 128 -16.95 3.68 -4.94
C THR A 128 -17.55 2.47 -4.20
N GLU A 129 -18.50 1.78 -4.82
CA GLU A 129 -19.12 0.60 -4.24
C GLU A 129 -18.08 -0.50 -3.95
N HIS A 130 -17.07 -0.63 -4.83
CA HIS A 130 -15.96 -1.58 -4.65
C HIS A 130 -15.10 -1.25 -3.42
N GLU A 131 -14.71 0.03 -3.25
CA GLU A 131 -13.92 0.48 -2.09
C GLU A 131 -14.69 0.33 -0.78
N ARG A 132 -15.97 0.67 -0.80
CA ARG A 132 -16.86 0.51 0.36
C ARG A 132 -17.03 -0.96 0.73
N SER A 133 -17.18 -1.85 -0.24
CA SER A 133 -17.25 -3.30 -0.02
C SER A 133 -15.96 -3.84 0.59
N ARG A 134 -14.80 -3.46 0.06
CA ARG A 134 -13.49 -3.85 0.61
C ARG A 134 -13.31 -3.36 2.05
N TYR A 135 -13.70 -2.13 2.33
CA TYR A 135 -13.60 -1.58 3.69
C TYR A 135 -14.50 -2.32 4.66
N LYS A 136 -15.74 -2.63 4.28
CA LYS A 136 -16.65 -3.46 5.09
C LYS A 136 -16.09 -4.86 5.35
N GLN A 137 -15.54 -5.51 4.33
CA GLN A 137 -14.91 -6.82 4.46
C GLN A 137 -13.72 -6.79 5.43
N PHE A 138 -12.88 -5.77 5.35
CA PHE A 138 -11.78 -5.56 6.29
C PHE A 138 -12.30 -5.42 7.73
N LEU A 139 -13.25 -4.53 7.99
CA LEU A 139 -13.81 -4.31 9.32
C LEU A 139 -14.43 -5.59 9.90
N ASN A 140 -15.19 -6.32 9.11
CA ASN A 140 -15.82 -7.59 9.53
C ASN A 140 -14.76 -8.67 9.80
N SER A 141 -13.70 -8.74 9.01
CA SER A 141 -12.58 -9.66 9.22
C SER A 141 -11.86 -9.38 10.54
N GLU A 142 -11.56 -8.11 10.81
CA GLU A 142 -10.88 -7.74 12.06
C GLU A 142 -11.76 -7.97 13.29
N LEU A 143 -13.04 -7.64 13.21
CA LEU A 143 -13.99 -7.90 14.28
C LEU A 143 -14.09 -9.40 14.60
N ARG A 144 -14.15 -10.25 13.57
CA ARG A 144 -14.18 -11.71 13.74
C ARG A 144 -12.93 -12.22 14.42
N LYS A 145 -11.74 -11.78 14.00
CA LYS A 145 -10.45 -12.18 14.64
C LYS A 145 -10.41 -11.85 16.13
N VAL A 146 -10.89 -10.66 16.51
CA VAL A 146 -10.94 -10.24 17.92
C VAL A 146 -11.92 -11.11 18.72
N ASN A 147 -13.07 -11.46 18.16
CA ASN A 147 -14.06 -12.31 18.85
C ASN A 147 -13.57 -13.75 18.98
N GLU A 148 -12.96 -14.33 17.96
CA GLU A 148 -12.41 -15.70 17.98
C GLU A 148 -11.26 -15.87 18.99
N GLN A 149 -10.51 -14.81 19.28
CA GLN A 149 -9.46 -14.84 20.31
C GLN A 149 -10.01 -14.88 21.73
N LYS A 150 -11.18 -14.26 21.98
CA LYS A 150 -11.86 -14.33 23.30
C LYS A 150 -12.33 -15.73 23.65
N GLU A 151 -12.71 -16.54 22.67
CA GLU A 151 -13.19 -17.91 22.90
C GLU A 151 -12.03 -18.90 23.20
N LYS A 152 -10.78 -18.52 22.91
CA LYS A 152 -9.57 -19.34 23.15
C LYS A 152 -8.87 -19.08 24.49
N GLU A 153 -9.26 -18.07 25.25
CA GLU A 153 -8.79 -17.89 26.62
C GLU A 153 -9.60 -18.82 27.54
N PRO A 154 -9.00 -19.89 28.08
CA PRO A 154 -9.69 -20.71 29.06
C PRO A 154 -9.91 -19.86 30.31
N ASN A 155 -11.16 -19.91 30.79
CA ASN A 155 -11.64 -19.28 32.01
C ASN A 155 -10.75 -19.74 33.20
N ASN A 156 -9.67 -19.02 33.47
CA ASN A 156 -8.78 -19.29 34.59
C ASN A 156 -9.15 -18.35 35.75
N GLN A 157 -10.35 -18.54 36.27
CA GLN A 157 -10.78 -18.05 37.58
C GLN A 157 -11.01 -19.25 38.47
N SER A 158 -10.00 -19.59 39.26
CA SER A 158 -10.11 -20.35 40.50
C SER A 158 -8.96 -19.92 41.41
#